data_6278be9030fa6a85c89348884f6396dd
#
_entry.id   6278be9030fa6a85c89348884f6396dd
#
_cell.length_a   1.000
_cell.length_b   1.000
_cell.length_c   1.000
_cell.angle_alpha   90.00
_cell.angle_beta   90.00
_cell.angle_gamma   90.00
#
_symmetry.space_group_name_H-M   'P 1'
#
loop_
_entity.id
_entity.type
_entity.pdbx_description
1 polymer ?
#
loop_
_entity_poly.entity_id
_entity_poly.type
_entity_poly.pdbx_seq_one_letter_code
_entity_poly.pdbx_strand_id
1 'polypeptide(L)'
;MWPASVLNALRRDAVTALEIALITHHVESWQALQVTGDVDYDFKAQHELSYDTCPMISARVDEIEGVKAAIAGGAQKIVFGGDRLSRTPYALSIYDEVARLCAQSDVICTFATPRVVKDDEVEAYKHTLEAIVQAHPDSISIHVPQALLWLRELGYTGAIEADTGLNIFNTPTLHFWEQLHMSCVNPSQELTLKQITELAKHSHVPIETMIHGYTEMMISEYCAIASFVGTGSKVNCPMPCVKESYSLKDRKGEIFSIRTDPYCRMHIMNSHEMDMRAYVPMLLQKGISILRIDGRHMKPSYVKDIVSQYVGIATGTMEAPPKKIDSQGESITRGHYFRGIL
;
A
#
# COMPACT_ATOMS: atom_id res chain seq x y z
N MET A 1 -54.57 -9.13 29.47
CA MET A 1 -53.70 -8.83 28.30
C MET A 1 -53.12 -7.45 28.51
N TRP A 2 -51.80 -7.28 28.46
CA TRP A 2 -51.14 -5.98 28.65
C TRP A 2 -51.43 -5.07 27.45
N PRO A 3 -51.68 -3.77 27.64
CA PRO A 3 -51.86 -2.81 26.54
C PRO A 3 -50.58 -2.75 25.66
N ALA A 4 -50.76 -2.61 24.35
CA ALA A 4 -49.65 -2.54 23.39
C ALA A 4 -48.69 -1.37 23.70
N SER A 5 -49.19 -0.27 24.24
CA SER A 5 -48.37 0.89 24.69
C SER A 5 -47.41 0.51 25.81
N VAL A 6 -47.81 -0.32 26.76
CA VAL A 6 -46.97 -0.78 27.88
C VAL A 6 -45.89 -1.72 27.37
N LEU A 7 -46.22 -2.65 26.47
CA LEU A 7 -45.24 -3.54 25.86
C LEU A 7 -44.23 -2.79 25.02
N ASN A 8 -44.66 -1.76 24.27
CA ASN A 8 -43.74 -0.92 23.50
C ASN A 8 -42.85 -0.04 24.36
N ALA A 9 -43.35 0.44 25.52
CA ALA A 9 -42.53 1.16 26.49
C ALA A 9 -41.45 0.22 27.07
N LEU A 10 -41.87 -0.96 27.57
CA LEU A 10 -40.95 -1.95 28.11
C LEU A 10 -39.84 -2.36 27.11
N ARG A 11 -40.21 -2.54 25.84
CA ARG A 11 -39.25 -2.85 24.78
C ARG A 11 -38.23 -1.73 24.61
N ARG A 12 -38.68 -0.46 24.57
CA ARG A 12 -37.76 0.69 24.43
C ARG A 12 -36.82 0.78 25.62
N ASP A 13 -37.34 0.64 26.84
CA ASP A 13 -36.56 0.71 28.07
C ASP A 13 -35.51 -0.42 28.12
N ALA A 14 -35.88 -1.63 27.69
CA ALA A 14 -34.97 -2.77 27.62
C ALA A 14 -33.84 -2.54 26.57
N VAL A 15 -34.19 -2.01 25.40
CA VAL A 15 -33.16 -1.66 24.35
C VAL A 15 -32.25 -0.59 24.87
N THR A 16 -32.77 0.49 25.47
CA THR A 16 -31.93 1.57 26.04
C THR A 16 -31.03 1.05 27.15
N ALA A 17 -31.54 0.19 28.04
CA ALA A 17 -30.72 -0.41 29.10
C ALA A 17 -29.60 -1.30 28.52
N LEU A 18 -29.89 -2.06 27.45
CA LEU A 18 -28.91 -2.88 26.76
C LEU A 18 -27.82 -2.02 26.10
N GLU A 19 -28.22 -0.95 25.40
CA GLU A 19 -27.28 0.00 24.77
C GLU A 19 -26.34 0.61 25.80
N ILE A 20 -26.88 1.07 26.95
CA ILE A 20 -26.07 1.62 28.04
C ILE A 20 -25.10 0.56 28.58
N ALA A 21 -25.59 -0.67 28.84
CA ALA A 21 -24.75 -1.75 29.33
C ALA A 21 -23.62 -2.12 28.37
N LEU A 22 -23.90 -2.17 27.07
CA LEU A 22 -22.89 -2.43 26.02
C LEU A 22 -21.82 -1.31 25.95
N ILE A 23 -22.26 -0.05 25.99
CA ILE A 23 -21.34 1.10 25.99
C ILE A 23 -20.49 1.09 27.25
N THR A 24 -21.08 0.88 28.43
CA THR A 24 -20.36 0.83 29.70
C THR A 24 -19.32 -0.29 29.70
N HIS A 25 -19.72 -1.49 29.29
CA HIS A 25 -18.80 -2.63 29.20
C HIS A 25 -17.66 -2.36 28.21
N HIS A 26 -17.96 -1.73 27.09
CA HIS A 26 -16.93 -1.34 26.10
C HIS A 26 -15.95 -0.32 26.68
N VAL A 27 -16.44 0.72 27.37
CA VAL A 27 -15.61 1.73 28.02
C VAL A 27 -14.76 1.11 29.14
N GLU A 28 -15.33 0.24 29.97
CA GLU A 28 -14.60 -0.47 31.02
C GLU A 28 -13.52 -1.40 30.43
N SER A 29 -13.82 -2.11 29.35
CA SER A 29 -12.84 -2.95 28.66
C SER A 29 -11.70 -2.12 28.05
N TRP A 30 -11.99 -0.94 27.49
CA TRP A 30 -10.98 0.00 27.02
C TRP A 30 -10.12 0.57 28.15
N GLN A 31 -10.72 0.87 29.31
CA GLN A 31 -9.97 1.32 30.50
C GLN A 31 -9.10 0.22 31.10
N ALA A 32 -9.56 -1.03 31.05
CA ALA A 32 -8.78 -2.20 31.45
C ALA A 32 -7.63 -2.52 30.46
N LEU A 33 -7.79 -2.10 29.18
CA LEU A 33 -6.76 -2.18 28.14
C LEU A 33 -5.80 -0.96 28.18
N GLN A 34 -5.94 -0.05 29.14
CA GLN A 34 -4.86 0.90 29.37
C GLN A 34 -3.61 0.08 29.72
N VAL A 35 -2.79 -0.08 28.70
CA VAL A 35 -1.47 -0.65 28.83
C VAL A 35 -0.72 0.25 29.82
N THR A 36 -0.75 -0.14 31.10
CA THR A 36 0.03 0.46 32.18
C THR A 36 1.47 -0.04 32.07
N GLY A 37 2.10 0.24 30.98
CA GLY A 37 3.51 0.05 30.75
C GLY A 37 3.91 1.10 29.72
N ASP A 38 4.99 1.79 29.96
CA ASP A 38 5.67 2.51 28.91
C ASP A 38 5.94 1.47 27.82
N VAL A 39 5.15 1.49 26.75
CA VAL A 39 5.51 0.76 25.54
C VAL A 39 6.76 1.48 25.07
N ASP A 40 7.90 0.85 25.28
CA ASP A 40 9.16 1.36 24.77
C ASP A 40 9.07 1.32 23.23
N TYR A 41 8.76 2.48 22.65
CA TYR A 41 8.74 2.71 21.21
C TYR A 41 10.14 2.95 20.65
N ASP A 42 11.20 2.85 21.49
CA ASP A 42 12.58 3.08 21.07
C ASP A 42 13.10 1.90 20.23
N PHE A 43 12.52 1.78 19.02
CA PHE A 43 13.03 0.87 18.01
C PHE A 43 14.16 1.58 17.26
N LYS A 44 15.39 1.30 17.64
CA LYS A 44 16.56 1.71 16.85
C LYS A 44 16.88 0.61 15.86
N ALA A 45 16.65 0.88 14.58
CA ALA A 45 17.18 0.02 13.52
C ALA A 45 18.70 -0.06 13.71
N GLN A 46 19.25 -1.28 13.76
CA GLN A 46 20.70 -1.49 13.85
C GLN A 46 21.39 -1.24 12.52
N HIS A 47 20.63 -1.19 11.43
CA HIS A 47 21.09 -0.90 10.09
C HIS A 47 20.32 0.30 9.54
N GLU A 48 21.02 1.41 9.36
CA GLU A 48 20.51 2.56 8.61
C GLU A 48 20.70 2.27 7.12
N LEU A 49 19.59 2.29 6.37
CA LEU A 49 19.66 2.32 4.91
C LEU A 49 20.09 3.72 4.48
N SER A 50 21.20 3.78 3.75
CA SER A 50 21.60 5.01 3.07
C SER A 50 20.82 5.14 1.76
N TYR A 51 20.08 6.23 1.61
CA TYR A 51 19.42 6.63 0.37
C TYR A 51 20.24 7.71 -0.37
N ASP A 52 21.57 7.63 -0.29
CA ASP A 52 22.49 8.66 -0.80
C ASP A 52 22.48 8.78 -2.32
N THR A 53 21.95 7.76 -3.01
CA THR A 53 21.78 7.80 -4.48
C THR A 53 20.45 8.45 -4.84
N CYS A 54 20.38 9.78 -4.77
CA CYS A 54 19.27 10.54 -5.28
C CYS A 54 19.57 11.02 -6.72
N PRO A 55 18.62 10.92 -7.64
CA PRO A 55 17.24 10.37 -7.50
C PRO A 55 17.19 8.85 -7.60
N MET A 56 16.27 8.22 -6.88
CA MET A 56 16.07 6.77 -6.87
C MET A 56 14.74 6.39 -7.52
N ILE A 57 14.78 5.46 -8.46
CA ILE A 57 13.58 4.84 -9.03
C ILE A 57 13.32 3.52 -8.31
N SER A 58 12.16 3.46 -7.64
CA SER A 58 11.64 2.31 -6.95
C SER A 58 10.57 1.63 -7.82
N ALA A 59 10.59 0.31 -7.90
CA ALA A 59 9.59 -0.46 -8.64
C ALA A 59 8.85 -1.42 -7.71
N ARG A 60 7.54 -1.26 -7.57
CA ARG A 60 6.67 -2.21 -6.87
C ARG A 60 6.17 -3.26 -7.85
N VAL A 61 6.47 -4.51 -7.57
CA VAL A 61 6.12 -5.67 -8.41
C VAL A 61 5.69 -6.85 -7.54
N ASP A 62 4.95 -7.79 -8.09
CA ASP A 62 4.37 -8.93 -7.37
C ASP A 62 4.66 -10.30 -7.99
N GLU A 63 5.55 -10.33 -9.00
CA GLU A 63 6.00 -11.56 -9.66
C GLU A 63 7.50 -11.49 -9.98
N ILE A 64 8.17 -12.66 -10.00
CA ILE A 64 9.61 -12.78 -10.26
C ILE A 64 10.02 -12.16 -11.61
N GLU A 65 9.23 -12.36 -12.65
CA GLU A 65 9.51 -11.78 -13.96
C GLU A 65 9.39 -10.25 -13.94
N GLY A 66 8.49 -9.70 -13.08
CA GLY A 66 8.43 -8.26 -12.82
C GLY A 66 9.68 -7.74 -12.11
N VAL A 67 10.21 -8.48 -11.13
CA VAL A 67 11.47 -8.16 -10.42
C VAL A 67 12.62 -8.09 -11.42
N LYS A 68 12.81 -9.15 -12.23
CA LYS A 68 13.87 -9.20 -13.26
C LYS A 68 13.75 -8.05 -14.26
N ALA A 69 12.52 -7.75 -14.68
CA ALA A 69 12.23 -6.68 -15.63
C ALA A 69 12.55 -5.30 -15.05
N ALA A 70 12.17 -5.03 -13.80
CA ALA A 70 12.44 -3.78 -13.12
C ALA A 70 13.96 -3.57 -12.92
N ILE A 71 14.68 -4.60 -12.48
CA ILE A 71 16.15 -4.57 -12.38
C ILE A 71 16.78 -4.31 -13.75
N ALA A 72 16.34 -5.02 -14.78
CA ALA A 72 16.85 -4.81 -16.15
C ALA A 72 16.50 -3.43 -16.74
N GLY A 73 15.48 -2.76 -16.20
CA GLY A 73 15.12 -1.38 -16.49
C GLY A 73 15.97 -0.35 -15.73
N GLY A 74 16.76 -0.77 -14.76
CA GLY A 74 17.63 0.10 -13.96
C GLY A 74 16.99 0.60 -12.66
N ALA A 75 15.95 -0.07 -12.13
CA ALA A 75 15.43 0.23 -10.80
C ALA A 75 16.51 0.06 -9.74
N GLN A 76 16.64 1.01 -8.82
CA GLN A 76 17.58 0.96 -7.71
C GLN A 76 16.95 0.35 -6.44
N LYS A 77 15.63 0.24 -6.39
CA LYS A 77 14.89 -0.36 -5.29
C LYS A 77 13.74 -1.19 -5.83
N ILE A 78 13.59 -2.41 -5.31
CA ILE A 78 12.45 -3.27 -5.57
C ILE A 78 11.57 -3.31 -4.33
N VAL A 79 10.28 -3.03 -4.48
CA VAL A 79 9.26 -3.24 -3.45
C VAL A 79 8.43 -4.45 -3.86
N PHE A 80 8.53 -5.54 -3.10
CA PHE A 80 7.86 -6.80 -3.42
C PHE A 80 6.89 -7.20 -2.32
N GLY A 81 5.76 -7.82 -2.69
CA GLY A 81 4.79 -8.33 -1.73
C GLY A 81 3.68 -7.34 -1.36
N GLY A 82 3.20 -7.44 -0.13
CA GLY A 82 2.01 -6.71 0.34
C GLY A 82 0.72 -7.35 -0.17
N ASP A 83 -0.24 -6.52 -0.59
CA ASP A 83 -1.49 -7.02 -1.16
C ASP A 83 -1.19 -7.71 -2.50
N ARG A 84 -1.41 -9.02 -2.52
CA ARG A 84 -1.28 -9.78 -3.77
C ARG A 84 -2.56 -9.62 -4.59
N LEU A 85 -2.41 -9.15 -5.81
CA LEU A 85 -3.55 -8.90 -6.72
C LEU A 85 -3.90 -10.17 -7.54
N SER A 86 -3.84 -11.32 -6.89
CA SER A 86 -4.14 -12.65 -7.42
C SER A 86 -4.72 -13.54 -6.34
N ARG A 87 -5.58 -14.48 -6.71
CA ARG A 87 -6.17 -15.48 -5.80
C ARG A 87 -5.15 -16.47 -5.23
N THR A 88 -4.04 -16.66 -5.93
CA THR A 88 -2.98 -17.57 -5.47
C THR A 88 -2.06 -16.81 -4.49
N PRO A 89 -1.93 -17.26 -3.24
CA PRO A 89 -1.00 -16.64 -2.30
C PRO A 89 0.45 -16.82 -2.77
N TYR A 90 1.34 -16.03 -2.22
CA TYR A 90 2.77 -16.23 -2.43
C TYR A 90 3.25 -17.55 -1.83
N ALA A 91 4.11 -18.28 -2.53
CA ALA A 91 4.92 -19.30 -1.90
C ALA A 91 5.96 -18.60 -1.00
N LEU A 92 6.16 -19.05 0.24
CA LEU A 92 7.06 -18.38 1.19
C LEU A 92 8.51 -18.29 0.69
N SER A 93 8.95 -19.31 -0.09
CA SER A 93 10.30 -19.31 -0.71
C SER A 93 10.53 -18.20 -1.74
N ILE A 94 9.48 -17.49 -2.17
CA ILE A 94 9.63 -16.41 -3.14
C ILE A 94 10.41 -15.23 -2.56
N TYR A 95 10.33 -15.00 -1.23
CA TYR A 95 11.05 -13.93 -0.57
C TYR A 95 12.56 -14.12 -0.66
N ASP A 96 13.06 -15.36 -0.43
CA ASP A 96 14.47 -15.70 -0.60
C ASP A 96 14.93 -15.51 -2.06
N GLU A 97 14.10 -15.89 -3.03
CA GLU A 97 14.43 -15.72 -4.44
C GLU A 97 14.54 -14.25 -4.83
N VAL A 98 13.59 -13.41 -4.39
CA VAL A 98 13.60 -11.97 -4.65
C VAL A 98 14.79 -11.31 -3.99
N ALA A 99 15.06 -11.59 -2.70
CA ALA A 99 16.20 -11.04 -1.98
C ALA A 99 17.53 -11.38 -2.69
N ARG A 100 17.70 -12.63 -3.12
CA ARG A 100 18.87 -13.08 -3.88
C ARG A 100 19.02 -12.35 -5.22
N LEU A 101 17.94 -12.15 -5.96
CA LEU A 101 17.96 -11.42 -7.24
C LEU A 101 18.37 -9.95 -7.03
N CYS A 102 17.84 -9.29 -6.00
CA CYS A 102 18.21 -7.93 -5.64
C CYS A 102 19.69 -7.83 -5.24
N ALA A 103 20.15 -8.72 -4.35
CA ALA A 103 21.54 -8.75 -3.89
C ALA A 103 22.55 -9.00 -5.05
N GLN A 104 22.19 -9.89 -6.01
CA GLN A 104 23.02 -10.14 -7.19
C GLN A 104 23.16 -8.94 -8.12
N SER A 105 22.23 -7.99 -8.03
CA SER A 105 22.13 -6.83 -8.92
C SER A 105 22.47 -5.52 -8.22
N ASP A 106 22.88 -5.56 -6.95
CA ASP A 106 23.13 -4.39 -6.10
C ASP A 106 21.93 -3.42 -6.05
N VAL A 107 20.72 -4.00 -5.86
CA VAL A 107 19.43 -3.29 -5.81
C VAL A 107 18.80 -3.47 -4.43
N ILE A 108 18.34 -2.39 -3.82
CA ILE A 108 17.66 -2.41 -2.52
C ILE A 108 16.42 -3.31 -2.58
N CYS A 109 16.37 -4.28 -1.68
CA CYS A 109 15.25 -5.21 -1.53
C CYS A 109 14.34 -4.77 -0.38
N THR A 110 13.12 -4.35 -0.69
CA THR A 110 12.09 -4.00 0.28
C THR A 110 10.93 -4.96 0.17
N PHE A 111 10.50 -5.58 1.29
CA PHE A 111 9.27 -6.36 1.32
C PHE A 111 8.14 -5.55 1.94
N ALA A 112 7.00 -5.49 1.24
CA ALA A 112 5.83 -4.78 1.72
C ALA A 112 4.89 -5.69 2.52
N THR A 113 4.22 -5.14 3.52
CA THR A 113 3.13 -5.79 4.25
C THR A 113 1.77 -5.49 3.59
N PRO A 114 0.73 -6.32 3.79
CA PRO A 114 -0.61 -6.00 3.31
C PRO A 114 -1.23 -4.83 4.10
N ARG A 115 -2.20 -4.14 3.47
CA ARG A 115 -2.94 -3.03 4.08
C ARG A 115 -4.09 -3.46 5.00
N VAL A 116 -4.56 -4.68 4.85
CA VAL A 116 -5.66 -5.23 5.65
C VAL A 116 -5.25 -6.59 6.18
N VAL A 117 -5.24 -6.72 7.49
CA VAL A 117 -5.05 -7.99 8.20
C VAL A 117 -6.14 -8.10 9.25
N LYS A 118 -7.03 -9.08 9.13
CA LYS A 118 -8.10 -9.35 10.09
C LYS A 118 -7.63 -10.34 11.16
N ASP A 119 -8.35 -10.40 12.27
CA ASP A 119 -7.98 -11.25 13.42
C ASP A 119 -7.81 -12.72 13.03
N ASP A 120 -8.67 -13.24 12.15
CA ASP A 120 -8.61 -14.61 11.64
C ASP A 120 -7.46 -14.85 10.62
N GLU A 121 -6.80 -13.78 10.17
CA GLU A 121 -5.68 -13.82 9.22
C GLU A 121 -4.31 -13.64 9.90
N VAL A 122 -4.28 -13.22 11.17
CA VAL A 122 -3.06 -12.82 11.89
C VAL A 122 -2.02 -13.94 11.92
N GLU A 123 -2.41 -15.17 12.25
CA GLU A 123 -1.46 -16.29 12.33
C GLU A 123 -0.82 -16.61 10.98
N ALA A 124 -1.63 -16.66 9.90
CA ALA A 124 -1.10 -16.89 8.55
C ALA A 124 -0.17 -15.74 8.11
N TYR A 125 -0.50 -14.51 8.54
CA TYR A 125 0.32 -13.36 8.24
C TYR A 125 1.64 -13.36 9.02
N LYS A 126 1.64 -13.75 10.30
CA LYS A 126 2.87 -13.90 11.08
C LYS A 126 3.84 -14.89 10.44
N HIS A 127 3.36 -16.03 9.93
CA HIS A 127 4.21 -16.96 9.16
C HIS A 127 4.81 -16.32 7.90
N THR A 128 4.06 -15.44 7.24
CA THR A 128 4.59 -14.68 6.10
C THR A 128 5.68 -13.68 6.55
N LEU A 129 5.47 -12.99 7.69
CA LEU A 129 6.47 -12.09 8.26
C LEU A 129 7.75 -12.83 8.67
N GLU A 130 7.64 -14.04 9.25
CA GLU A 130 8.79 -14.90 9.56
C GLU A 130 9.62 -15.19 8.30
N ALA A 131 8.97 -15.59 7.21
CA ALA A 131 9.65 -15.82 5.93
C ALA A 131 10.30 -14.55 5.36
N ILE A 132 9.61 -13.40 5.48
CA ILE A 132 10.15 -12.09 5.08
C ILE A 132 11.41 -11.77 5.88
N VAL A 133 11.37 -11.91 7.20
CA VAL A 133 12.52 -11.62 8.09
C VAL A 133 13.68 -12.57 7.80
N GLN A 134 13.41 -13.87 7.58
CA GLN A 134 14.42 -14.88 7.24
C GLN A 134 15.10 -14.63 5.89
N ALA A 135 14.42 -14.01 4.95
CA ALA A 135 14.99 -13.65 3.65
C ALA A 135 15.96 -12.45 3.72
N HIS A 136 16.14 -11.84 4.89
CA HIS A 136 17.08 -10.73 5.15
C HIS A 136 16.96 -9.57 4.14
N PRO A 137 15.78 -8.93 3.98
CA PRO A 137 15.64 -7.76 3.12
C PRO A 137 16.43 -6.57 3.68
N ASP A 138 16.73 -5.61 2.81
CA ASP A 138 17.30 -4.33 3.24
C ASP A 138 16.30 -3.51 4.07
N SER A 139 15.02 -3.60 3.74
CA SER A 139 13.95 -2.96 4.51
C SER A 139 12.62 -3.71 4.43
N ILE A 140 11.72 -3.40 5.38
CA ILE A 140 10.32 -3.84 5.34
C ILE A 140 9.41 -2.62 5.35
N SER A 141 8.55 -2.50 4.33
CA SER A 141 7.57 -1.43 4.18
C SER A 141 6.24 -1.84 4.82
N ILE A 142 5.82 -1.12 5.88
CA ILE A 142 4.62 -1.46 6.64
C ILE A 142 3.43 -0.61 6.24
N HIS A 143 2.26 -1.26 6.11
CA HIS A 143 0.98 -0.62 5.82
C HIS A 143 0.02 -0.58 7.01
N VAL A 144 0.30 -1.34 8.07
CA VAL A 144 -0.50 -1.39 9.29
C VAL A 144 0.40 -1.20 10.51
N PRO A 145 -0.02 -0.40 11.52
CA PRO A 145 0.79 -0.12 12.70
C PRO A 145 1.18 -1.41 13.46
N GLN A 146 0.30 -2.38 13.48
CA GLN A 146 0.50 -3.66 14.15
C GLN A 146 1.71 -4.43 13.62
N ALA A 147 2.05 -4.27 12.33
CA ALA A 147 3.23 -4.92 11.73
C ALA A 147 4.54 -4.52 12.46
N LEU A 148 4.64 -3.30 12.96
CA LEU A 148 5.79 -2.85 13.74
C LEU A 148 5.97 -3.69 15.01
N LEU A 149 4.88 -4.00 15.72
CA LEU A 149 4.94 -4.82 16.94
C LEU A 149 5.32 -6.27 16.60
N TRP A 150 4.74 -6.85 15.58
CA TRP A 150 5.06 -8.22 15.15
C TRP A 150 6.51 -8.36 14.67
N LEU A 151 7.05 -7.36 13.96
CA LEU A 151 8.46 -7.36 13.56
C LEU A 151 9.40 -7.31 14.77
N ARG A 152 9.03 -6.57 15.82
CA ARG A 152 9.77 -6.57 17.10
C ARG A 152 9.71 -7.92 17.80
N GLU A 153 8.53 -8.53 17.87
CA GLU A 153 8.36 -9.88 18.42
C GLU A 153 9.25 -10.91 17.72
N LEU A 154 9.44 -10.76 16.39
CA LEU A 154 10.32 -11.59 15.58
C LEU A 154 11.80 -11.22 15.69
N GLY A 155 12.16 -10.19 16.46
CA GLY A 155 13.55 -9.73 16.61
C GLY A 155 14.12 -9.07 15.37
N TYR A 156 13.28 -8.54 14.46
CA TYR A 156 13.76 -7.82 13.29
C TYR A 156 14.42 -6.49 13.68
N THR A 157 15.64 -6.29 13.22
CA THR A 157 16.48 -5.11 13.52
C THR A 157 16.84 -4.30 12.26
N GLY A 158 16.34 -4.70 11.11
CA GLY A 158 16.56 -4.00 9.83
C GLY A 158 15.71 -2.73 9.70
N ALA A 159 15.89 -2.02 8.60
CA ALA A 159 15.16 -0.79 8.32
C ALA A 159 13.65 -1.04 8.11
N ILE A 160 12.82 -0.13 8.61
CA ILE A 160 11.36 -0.16 8.44
C ILE A 160 10.93 1.12 7.75
N GLU A 161 10.08 0.99 6.75
CA GLU A 161 9.53 2.10 5.98
C GLU A 161 8.03 2.25 6.24
N ALA A 162 7.56 3.49 6.34
CA ALA A 162 6.15 3.81 6.48
C ALA A 162 5.49 3.92 5.10
N ASP A 163 4.57 3.02 4.76
CA ASP A 163 3.89 3.04 3.46
C ASP A 163 2.49 3.68 3.53
N THR A 164 1.86 3.87 2.39
CA THR A 164 0.59 4.59 2.18
C THR A 164 -0.55 4.15 3.07
N GLY A 165 -0.57 2.90 3.53
CA GLY A 165 -1.58 2.37 4.46
C GLY A 165 -1.57 3.03 5.85
N LEU A 166 -0.47 3.66 6.24
CA LEU A 166 -0.35 4.40 7.49
C LEU A 166 -0.96 5.81 7.44
N ASN A 167 -1.52 6.21 6.29
CA ASN A 167 -2.29 7.44 6.09
C ASN A 167 -1.57 8.71 6.58
N ILE A 168 -0.32 8.91 6.16
CA ILE A 168 0.45 10.09 6.52
C ILE A 168 -0.01 11.27 5.67
N PHE A 169 -0.77 12.19 6.27
CA PHE A 169 -1.40 13.33 5.63
C PHE A 169 -0.83 14.69 6.03
N ASN A 170 -0.12 14.75 7.14
CA ASN A 170 0.33 16.01 7.72
C ASN A 170 1.63 15.83 8.51
N THR A 171 2.28 16.94 8.83
CA THR A 171 3.55 16.97 9.55
C THR A 171 3.50 16.31 10.94
N PRO A 172 2.45 16.49 11.78
CA PRO A 172 2.39 15.78 13.05
C PRO A 172 2.38 14.24 12.89
N THR A 173 1.63 13.69 11.93
CA THR A 173 1.65 12.25 11.64
C THR A 173 2.98 11.80 11.08
N LEU A 174 3.62 12.60 10.21
CA LEU A 174 4.97 12.34 9.72
C LEU A 174 5.96 12.22 10.89
N HIS A 175 6.02 13.21 11.77
CA HIS A 175 6.94 13.22 12.91
C HIS A 175 6.65 12.06 13.89
N PHE A 176 5.39 11.66 14.07
CA PHE A 176 5.06 10.48 14.88
C PHE A 176 5.76 9.23 14.32
N TRP A 177 5.70 8.99 13.03
CA TRP A 177 6.34 7.84 12.41
C TRP A 177 7.88 7.96 12.38
N GLU A 178 8.41 9.16 12.21
CA GLU A 178 9.85 9.41 12.31
C GLU A 178 10.39 9.11 13.72
N GLN A 179 9.64 9.46 14.78
CA GLN A 179 9.98 9.11 16.17
C GLN A 179 10.00 7.59 16.40
N LEU A 180 9.26 6.83 15.60
CA LEU A 180 9.31 5.36 15.59
C LEU A 180 10.43 4.81 14.70
N HIS A 181 11.37 5.65 14.28
CA HIS A 181 12.56 5.31 13.48
C HIS A 181 12.23 4.69 12.11
N MET A 182 11.22 5.22 11.42
CA MET A 182 11.01 4.88 10.02
C MET A 182 12.15 5.43 9.16
N SER A 183 12.69 4.59 8.29
CA SER A 183 13.81 4.94 7.41
C SER A 183 13.39 5.67 6.13
N CYS A 184 12.12 5.57 5.75
CA CYS A 184 11.52 6.20 4.60
C CYS A 184 10.02 6.35 4.82
N VAL A 185 9.41 7.37 4.22
CA VAL A 185 7.96 7.61 4.31
C VAL A 185 7.36 7.72 2.91
N ASN A 186 6.30 6.94 2.66
CA ASN A 186 5.42 7.07 1.50
C ASN A 186 4.08 7.66 1.97
N PRO A 187 3.84 8.96 1.80
CA PRO A 187 2.63 9.62 2.28
C PRO A 187 1.39 9.17 1.49
N SER A 188 0.21 9.54 1.95
CA SER A 188 -1.04 9.21 1.28
C SER A 188 -1.05 9.67 -0.18
N GLN A 189 -1.51 8.79 -1.07
CA GLN A 189 -1.66 9.08 -2.50
C GLN A 189 -2.76 10.13 -2.80
N GLU A 190 -3.55 10.50 -1.80
CA GLU A 190 -4.58 11.52 -1.91
C GLU A 190 -4.05 12.94 -1.76
N LEU A 191 -2.78 13.09 -1.37
CA LEU A 191 -2.15 14.39 -1.23
C LEU A 191 -1.84 15.03 -2.58
N THR A 192 -2.02 16.36 -2.62
CA THR A 192 -1.54 17.16 -3.74
C THR A 192 -0.02 17.31 -3.70
N LEU A 193 0.59 17.62 -4.85
CA LEU A 193 2.01 17.91 -4.93
C LEU A 193 2.45 19.01 -3.95
N LYS A 194 1.60 20.04 -3.76
CA LYS A 194 1.88 21.11 -2.79
C LYS A 194 1.99 20.56 -1.37
N GLN A 195 1.08 19.69 -0.97
CA GLN A 195 1.08 19.06 0.37
C GLN A 195 2.27 18.11 0.53
N ILE A 196 2.57 17.27 -0.47
CA ILE A 196 3.75 16.38 -0.43
C ILE A 196 5.04 17.19 -0.34
N THR A 197 5.14 18.28 -1.11
CA THR A 197 6.31 19.19 -1.04
C THR A 197 6.45 19.82 0.34
N GLU A 198 5.35 20.16 0.99
CA GLU A 198 5.39 20.72 2.34
C GLU A 198 5.83 19.67 3.37
N LEU A 199 5.34 18.44 3.26
CA LEU A 199 5.84 17.32 4.06
C LEU A 199 7.33 17.09 3.85
N ALA A 200 7.81 17.09 2.61
CA ALA A 200 9.22 16.87 2.30
C ALA A 200 10.16 17.91 2.91
N LYS A 201 9.70 19.17 3.08
CA LYS A 201 10.50 20.20 3.76
C LYS A 201 10.67 19.98 5.26
N HIS A 202 9.72 19.28 5.87
CA HIS A 202 9.69 19.00 7.31
C HIS A 202 10.09 17.57 7.65
N SER A 203 10.36 16.74 6.65
CA SER A 203 10.80 15.36 6.85
C SER A 203 12.29 15.28 7.12
N HIS A 204 12.66 14.44 8.09
CA HIS A 204 14.04 14.07 8.39
C HIS A 204 14.47 12.78 7.68
N VAL A 205 13.54 12.13 7.00
CA VAL A 205 13.75 10.90 6.23
C VAL A 205 13.30 11.10 4.78
N PRO A 206 13.80 10.31 3.82
CA PRO A 206 13.39 10.38 2.42
C PRO A 206 11.88 10.22 2.25
N ILE A 207 11.29 11.01 1.34
CA ILE A 207 9.91 10.87 0.91
C ILE A 207 9.89 10.07 -0.39
N GLU A 208 9.16 8.96 -0.36
CA GLU A 208 8.84 8.17 -1.54
C GLU A 208 7.43 8.50 -2.02
N THR A 209 7.18 8.55 -3.32
CA THR A 209 5.84 8.79 -3.86
C THR A 209 5.60 8.05 -5.17
N MET A 210 4.36 7.59 -5.38
CA MET A 210 3.98 6.89 -6.61
C MET A 210 3.89 7.89 -7.77
N ILE A 211 4.58 7.57 -8.86
CA ILE A 211 4.65 8.42 -10.06
C ILE A 211 4.11 7.75 -11.33
N HIS A 212 3.90 6.44 -11.29
CA HIS A 212 3.42 5.69 -12.45
C HIS A 212 2.65 4.45 -12.02
N GLY A 213 1.63 4.10 -12.81
CA GLY A 213 0.81 2.89 -12.63
C GLY A 213 -0.65 3.18 -12.34
N TYR A 214 -1.40 2.13 -12.10
CA TYR A 214 -2.83 2.24 -11.78
C TYR A 214 -3.02 2.44 -10.28
N THR A 215 -3.53 3.62 -9.90
CA THR A 215 -3.88 3.88 -8.49
C THR A 215 -5.02 2.95 -8.06
N GLU A 216 -4.87 2.32 -6.92
CA GLU A 216 -5.93 1.53 -6.31
C GLU A 216 -6.92 2.46 -5.61
N MET A 217 -8.17 2.43 -6.10
CA MET A 217 -9.24 3.32 -5.65
C MET A 217 -9.97 2.78 -4.40
N MET A 218 -10.06 1.44 -4.28
CA MET A 218 -10.80 0.80 -3.20
C MET A 218 -10.34 -0.64 -2.98
N ILE A 219 -10.31 -1.04 -1.71
CA ILE A 219 -10.31 -2.44 -1.29
C ILE A 219 -11.67 -2.72 -0.65
N SER A 220 -12.33 -3.79 -1.07
CA SER A 220 -13.64 -4.17 -0.56
C SER A 220 -13.70 -5.63 -0.12
N GLU A 221 -14.24 -5.87 1.07
CA GLU A 221 -14.60 -7.21 1.52
C GLU A 221 -15.78 -7.78 0.72
N TYR A 222 -16.62 -6.93 0.12
CA TYR A 222 -17.67 -7.35 -0.78
C TYR A 222 -17.09 -7.68 -2.15
N CYS A 223 -17.34 -8.89 -2.63
CA CYS A 223 -16.91 -9.31 -3.96
C CYS A 223 -18.08 -9.26 -4.96
N ALA A 224 -18.11 -8.22 -5.78
CA ALA A 224 -19.13 -8.07 -6.82
C ALA A 224 -19.13 -9.25 -7.81
N ILE A 225 -17.94 -9.78 -8.13
CA ILE A 225 -17.81 -10.94 -9.03
C ILE A 225 -18.51 -12.16 -8.45
N ALA A 226 -18.32 -12.47 -7.17
CA ALA A 226 -18.99 -13.57 -6.51
C ALA A 226 -20.51 -13.37 -6.48
N SER A 227 -20.96 -12.14 -6.29
CA SER A 227 -22.41 -11.81 -6.17
C SER A 227 -23.14 -11.83 -7.50
N PHE A 228 -22.53 -11.37 -8.58
CA PHE A 228 -23.21 -11.21 -9.87
C PHE A 228 -22.93 -12.34 -10.87
N VAL A 229 -21.74 -12.94 -10.81
CA VAL A 229 -21.26 -13.96 -11.76
C VAL A 229 -21.08 -15.31 -11.06
N GLY A 230 -20.82 -15.31 -9.76
CA GLY A 230 -20.65 -16.51 -8.94
C GLY A 230 -21.98 -17.04 -8.37
N THR A 231 -21.89 -17.58 -7.15
CA THR A 231 -23.05 -18.17 -6.42
C THR A 231 -23.66 -17.22 -5.39
N GLY A 232 -23.27 -15.96 -5.36
CA GLY A 232 -23.71 -14.99 -4.35
C GLY A 232 -22.94 -15.06 -3.03
N SER A 233 -22.03 -16.00 -2.87
CA SER A 233 -21.25 -16.21 -1.64
C SER A 233 -19.77 -16.44 -1.94
N LYS A 234 -18.89 -15.95 -1.07
CA LYS A 234 -17.46 -16.23 -1.11
C LYS A 234 -17.14 -17.71 -0.78
N VAL A 235 -17.94 -18.33 0.10
CA VAL A 235 -17.66 -19.66 0.67
C VAL A 235 -17.71 -20.78 -0.39
N ASN A 236 -18.68 -20.72 -1.31
CA ASN A 236 -18.87 -21.73 -2.37
C ASN A 236 -18.69 -21.13 -3.77
N CYS A 237 -17.85 -20.10 -3.90
CA CYS A 237 -17.63 -19.42 -5.16
C CYS A 237 -16.82 -20.29 -6.11
N PRO A 238 -17.27 -20.51 -7.37
CA PRO A 238 -16.53 -21.24 -8.40
C PRO A 238 -15.30 -20.48 -8.90
N MET A 239 -14.95 -19.37 -8.27
CA MET A 239 -13.81 -18.49 -8.55
C MET A 239 -13.72 -18.05 -10.03
N PRO A 240 -14.76 -17.44 -10.60
CA PRO A 240 -14.71 -17.00 -12.00
C PRO A 240 -13.60 -15.95 -12.23
N CYS A 241 -13.21 -15.18 -11.20
CA CYS A 241 -12.12 -14.22 -11.25
C CYS A 241 -10.73 -14.82 -11.54
N VAL A 242 -10.55 -16.14 -11.41
CA VAL A 242 -9.31 -16.82 -11.80
C VAL A 242 -9.30 -17.14 -13.29
N LYS A 243 -10.48 -17.33 -13.87
CA LYS A 243 -10.64 -17.74 -15.29
C LYS A 243 -10.73 -16.55 -16.24
N GLU A 244 -11.33 -15.47 -15.78
CA GLU A 244 -11.64 -14.31 -16.61
C GLU A 244 -11.31 -13.01 -15.87
N SER A 245 -11.04 -11.94 -16.64
CA SER A 245 -10.85 -10.60 -16.12
C SER A 245 -12.18 -9.86 -16.05
N TYR A 246 -12.41 -9.15 -14.95
CA TYR A 246 -13.62 -8.38 -14.68
C TYR A 246 -13.31 -6.91 -14.47
N SER A 247 -14.29 -6.08 -14.76
CA SER A 247 -14.23 -4.64 -14.54
C SER A 247 -15.59 -4.08 -14.15
N LEU A 248 -15.57 -2.94 -13.48
CA LEU A 248 -16.75 -2.11 -13.28
C LEU A 248 -16.79 -1.04 -14.36
N LYS A 249 -17.99 -0.75 -14.87
CA LYS A 249 -18.22 0.36 -15.80
C LYS A 249 -19.14 1.37 -15.12
N ASP A 250 -18.69 2.62 -15.05
CA ASP A 250 -19.51 3.69 -14.49
C ASP A 250 -20.54 4.24 -15.49
N ARG A 251 -21.33 5.23 -15.05
CA ARG A 251 -22.37 5.87 -15.89
C ARG A 251 -21.79 6.72 -17.03
N LYS A 252 -20.50 7.10 -16.94
CA LYS A 252 -19.80 7.88 -17.97
C LYS A 252 -19.09 6.99 -18.98
N GLY A 253 -19.08 5.67 -18.75
CA GLY A 253 -18.45 4.69 -19.61
C GLY A 253 -17.02 4.33 -19.21
N GLU A 254 -16.49 4.91 -18.11
CA GLU A 254 -15.18 4.61 -17.58
C GLU A 254 -15.10 3.17 -17.08
N ILE A 255 -13.97 2.51 -17.32
CA ILE A 255 -13.77 1.09 -17.02
C ILE A 255 -12.70 0.94 -15.92
N PHE A 256 -13.12 0.44 -14.77
CA PHE A 256 -12.28 0.20 -13.60
C PHE A 256 -11.98 -1.29 -13.49
N SER A 257 -10.75 -1.69 -13.68
CA SER A 257 -10.39 -3.11 -13.57
C SER A 257 -10.50 -3.60 -12.14
N ILE A 258 -10.99 -4.85 -11.99
CA ILE A 258 -11.09 -5.53 -10.72
C ILE A 258 -9.98 -6.58 -10.62
N ARG A 259 -9.34 -6.63 -9.46
CA ARG A 259 -8.45 -7.72 -9.05
C ARG A 259 -8.97 -8.32 -7.75
N THR A 260 -8.65 -9.57 -7.50
CA THR A 260 -9.01 -10.22 -6.24
C THR A 260 -7.76 -10.78 -5.57
N ASP A 261 -7.69 -10.63 -4.25
CA ASP A 261 -6.60 -11.15 -3.42
C ASP A 261 -6.86 -12.59 -2.93
N PRO A 262 -5.93 -13.24 -2.23
CA PRO A 262 -6.12 -14.59 -1.66
C PRO A 262 -7.32 -14.70 -0.71
N TYR A 263 -7.71 -13.62 -0.04
CA TYR A 263 -8.83 -13.54 0.90
C TYR A 263 -10.17 -13.18 0.25
N CYS A 264 -10.25 -13.15 -1.10
CA CYS A 264 -11.42 -12.70 -1.85
C CYS A 264 -11.80 -11.23 -1.63
N ARG A 265 -10.88 -10.38 -1.21
CA ARG A 265 -11.08 -8.94 -1.28
C ARG A 265 -11.03 -8.50 -2.73
N MET A 266 -11.86 -7.55 -3.05
CA MET A 266 -11.93 -6.95 -4.38
C MET A 266 -11.14 -5.65 -4.37
N HIS A 267 -10.14 -5.55 -5.23
CA HIS A 267 -9.34 -4.37 -5.46
C HIS A 267 -9.81 -3.70 -6.74
N ILE A 268 -10.24 -2.45 -6.64
CA ILE A 268 -10.72 -1.66 -7.78
C ILE A 268 -9.61 -0.68 -8.16
N MET A 269 -9.11 -0.84 -9.37
CA MET A 269 -8.05 0.02 -9.91
C MET A 269 -8.64 1.20 -10.67
N ASN A 270 -7.94 2.33 -10.69
CA ASN A 270 -8.35 3.49 -11.49
C ASN A 270 -8.54 3.11 -12.97
N SER A 271 -9.42 3.82 -13.66
CA SER A 271 -9.66 3.63 -15.10
C SER A 271 -8.47 4.08 -15.96
N HIS A 272 -7.67 5.02 -15.46
CA HIS A 272 -6.54 5.61 -16.17
C HIS A 272 -5.22 5.35 -15.43
N GLU A 273 -4.19 5.05 -16.21
CA GLU A 273 -2.83 4.91 -15.72
C GLU A 273 -2.26 6.28 -15.34
N MET A 274 -1.64 6.37 -14.17
CA MET A 274 -0.89 7.55 -13.76
C MET A 274 0.42 7.62 -14.54
N ASP A 275 0.74 8.81 -15.07
CA ASP A 275 2.00 9.09 -15.76
C ASP A 275 2.53 10.47 -15.37
N MET A 276 3.62 10.48 -14.61
CA MET A 276 4.27 11.67 -14.10
C MET A 276 5.63 11.96 -14.77
N ARG A 277 5.97 11.30 -15.90
CA ARG A 277 7.27 11.50 -16.58
C ARG A 277 7.57 12.97 -16.85
N ALA A 278 6.59 13.73 -17.33
CA ALA A 278 6.73 15.17 -17.60
C ALA A 278 7.04 16.02 -16.35
N TYR A 279 6.87 15.47 -15.16
CA TYR A 279 6.97 16.19 -13.90
C TYR A 279 8.14 15.73 -13.03
N VAL A 280 8.89 14.69 -13.46
CA VAL A 280 10.05 14.15 -12.71
C VAL A 280 11.06 15.25 -12.33
N PRO A 281 11.52 16.13 -13.23
CA PRO A 281 12.48 17.16 -12.86
C PRO A 281 11.94 18.10 -11.76
N MET A 282 10.64 18.40 -11.79
CA MET A 282 9.99 19.24 -10.80
C MET A 282 9.87 18.52 -9.45
N LEU A 283 9.56 17.21 -9.43
CA LEU A 283 9.48 16.41 -8.21
C LEU A 283 10.85 16.40 -7.48
N LEU A 284 11.91 16.12 -8.23
CA LEU A 284 13.28 16.11 -7.71
C LEU A 284 13.70 17.48 -7.18
N GLN A 285 13.41 18.55 -7.92
CA GLN A 285 13.70 19.93 -7.47
C GLN A 285 12.99 20.28 -6.16
N LYS A 286 11.86 19.64 -5.88
CA LYS A 286 11.07 19.83 -4.66
C LYS A 286 11.48 18.93 -3.49
N GLY A 287 12.57 18.17 -3.64
CA GLY A 287 13.11 17.31 -2.58
C GLY A 287 12.42 15.94 -2.46
N ILE A 288 11.62 15.55 -3.44
CA ILE A 288 11.05 14.20 -3.51
C ILE A 288 12.08 13.30 -4.19
N SER A 289 12.74 12.46 -3.43
CA SER A 289 13.95 11.76 -3.86
C SER A 289 13.72 10.34 -4.36
N ILE A 290 12.67 9.68 -3.87
CA ILE A 290 12.33 8.30 -4.25
C ILE A 290 11.02 8.29 -5.03
N LEU A 291 11.09 7.79 -6.26
CA LEU A 291 10.00 7.83 -7.23
C LEU A 291 9.52 6.41 -7.52
N ARG A 292 8.30 6.05 -7.05
CA ARG A 292 7.77 4.69 -7.13
C ARG A 292 6.93 4.46 -8.38
N ILE A 293 7.27 3.40 -9.11
CA ILE A 293 6.48 2.83 -10.21
C ILE A 293 5.72 1.63 -9.66
N ASP A 294 4.39 1.58 -9.77
CA ASP A 294 3.60 0.40 -9.44
C ASP A 294 3.34 -0.44 -10.69
N GLY A 295 4.16 -1.47 -10.85
CA GLY A 295 4.14 -2.40 -11.98
C GLY A 295 3.33 -3.68 -11.77
N ARG A 296 2.59 -3.82 -10.65
CA ARG A 296 1.89 -5.07 -10.29
C ARG A 296 0.85 -5.58 -11.29
N HIS A 297 0.38 -4.77 -12.23
CA HIS A 297 -0.55 -5.19 -13.28
C HIS A 297 0.05 -5.12 -14.67
N MET A 298 1.31 -4.79 -14.76
CA MET A 298 1.97 -4.52 -16.03
C MET A 298 2.67 -5.79 -16.54
N LYS A 299 2.74 -5.92 -17.86
CA LYS A 299 3.59 -6.95 -18.46
C LYS A 299 5.05 -6.66 -18.13
N PRO A 300 5.89 -7.68 -17.87
CA PRO A 300 7.31 -7.48 -17.53
C PRO A 300 8.06 -6.62 -18.55
N SER A 301 7.81 -6.79 -19.85
CA SER A 301 8.41 -5.94 -20.89
C SER A 301 8.08 -4.46 -20.71
N TYR A 302 6.82 -4.14 -20.39
CA TYR A 302 6.39 -2.76 -20.14
C TYR A 302 7.00 -2.21 -18.85
N VAL A 303 7.10 -3.02 -17.79
CA VAL A 303 7.80 -2.62 -16.55
C VAL A 303 9.24 -2.22 -16.83
N LYS A 304 9.98 -3.03 -17.61
CA LYS A 304 11.35 -2.71 -18.01
C LYS A 304 11.43 -1.38 -18.74
N ASP A 305 10.58 -1.20 -19.76
CA ASP A 305 10.60 -0.01 -20.61
C ASP A 305 10.26 1.26 -19.84
N ILE A 306 9.23 1.21 -18.98
CA ILE A 306 8.81 2.38 -18.21
C ILE A 306 9.82 2.74 -17.13
N VAL A 307 10.39 1.74 -16.42
CA VAL A 307 11.47 1.97 -15.46
C VAL A 307 12.67 2.62 -16.13
N SER A 308 13.11 2.09 -17.28
CA SER A 308 14.24 2.66 -18.04
C SER A 308 14.00 4.11 -18.45
N GLN A 309 12.77 4.47 -18.85
CA GLN A 309 12.44 5.85 -19.20
C GLN A 309 12.51 6.77 -17.98
N TYR A 310 11.95 6.35 -16.81
CA TYR A 310 12.01 7.14 -15.59
C TYR A 310 13.45 7.30 -15.10
N VAL A 311 14.26 6.26 -15.16
CA VAL A 311 15.70 6.33 -14.83
C VAL A 311 16.40 7.33 -15.76
N GLY A 312 16.19 7.24 -17.09
CA GLY A 312 16.78 8.16 -18.06
C GLY A 312 16.39 9.62 -17.81
N ILE A 313 15.11 9.90 -17.48
CA ILE A 313 14.65 11.25 -17.17
C ILE A 313 15.24 11.74 -15.85
N ALA A 314 15.26 10.89 -14.81
CA ALA A 314 15.74 11.25 -13.50
C ALA A 314 17.26 11.53 -13.49
N THR A 315 18.03 10.80 -14.30
CA THR A 315 19.48 11.00 -14.47
C THR A 315 19.85 12.05 -15.53
N GLY A 316 18.87 12.60 -16.23
CA GLY A 316 19.09 13.60 -17.30
C GLY A 316 19.65 13.03 -18.61
N THR A 317 19.69 11.70 -18.76
CA THR A 317 20.10 11.03 -20.01
C THR A 317 18.97 10.96 -21.04
N MET A 318 17.74 11.24 -20.62
CA MET A 318 16.54 11.35 -21.47
C MET A 318 15.78 12.63 -21.13
N GLU A 319 15.26 13.31 -22.14
CA GLU A 319 14.38 14.45 -21.91
C GLU A 319 13.01 14.02 -21.39
N ALA A 320 12.48 14.78 -20.43
CA ALA A 320 11.12 14.60 -19.98
C ALA A 320 10.13 14.95 -21.12
N PRO A 321 9.07 14.15 -21.34
CA PRO A 321 8.08 14.49 -22.35
C PRO A 321 7.39 15.81 -22.04
N PRO A 322 6.84 16.53 -23.03
CA PRO A 322 6.13 17.77 -22.78
C PRO A 322 4.93 17.55 -21.87
N LYS A 323 4.65 18.54 -21.02
CA LYS A 323 3.44 18.53 -20.17
C LYS A 323 2.22 18.57 -21.09
N LYS A 324 1.47 17.50 -21.11
CA LYS A 324 0.18 17.47 -21.82
C LYS A 324 -0.83 18.27 -20.99
N ILE A 325 -1.56 19.14 -21.66
CA ILE A 325 -2.73 19.82 -21.08
C ILE A 325 -3.86 18.79 -21.09
N ASP A 326 -4.62 18.68 -19.98
CA ASP A 326 -5.78 17.79 -19.90
C ASP A 326 -6.77 18.12 -21.02
N SER A 327 -6.72 17.36 -22.09
CA SER A 327 -7.75 17.34 -23.10
C SER A 327 -8.68 16.17 -22.80
N GLN A 328 -9.98 16.38 -22.88
CA GLN A 328 -10.97 15.31 -22.80
C GLN A 328 -10.59 14.23 -23.83
N GLY A 329 -10.21 13.03 -23.36
CA GLY A 329 -9.82 11.90 -24.22
C GLY A 329 -8.43 11.32 -23.97
N GLU A 330 -7.65 11.81 -23.00
CA GLU A 330 -6.38 11.19 -22.64
C GLU A 330 -6.59 9.92 -21.80
N SER A 331 -5.86 8.86 -22.16
CA SER A 331 -5.87 7.56 -21.44
C SER A 331 -5.01 7.55 -20.18
N ILE A 332 -4.47 8.69 -19.74
CA ILE A 332 -3.58 8.84 -18.59
C ILE A 332 -4.13 9.83 -17.57
N THR A 333 -3.75 9.65 -16.31
CA THR A 333 -4.06 10.56 -15.20
C THR A 333 -2.80 11.04 -14.50
N ARG A 334 -2.91 12.13 -13.74
CA ARG A 334 -1.87 12.63 -12.82
C ARG A 334 -2.26 12.39 -11.35
N GLY A 335 -3.22 11.51 -11.11
CA GLY A 335 -3.74 11.24 -9.77
C GLY A 335 -4.25 12.51 -9.09
N HIS A 336 -3.98 12.61 -7.79
CA HIS A 336 -4.36 13.78 -6.97
C HIS A 336 -3.33 14.91 -6.94
N TYR A 337 -2.18 14.77 -7.62
CA TYR A 337 -1.07 15.72 -7.57
C TYR A 337 -1.47 17.19 -7.83
N PHE A 338 -2.45 17.42 -8.71
CA PHE A 338 -2.85 18.77 -9.13
C PHE A 338 -4.28 19.16 -8.77
N ARG A 339 -5.10 18.22 -8.31
CA ARG A 339 -6.51 18.49 -8.02
C ARG A 339 -6.87 18.38 -6.54
N GLY A 340 -6.17 17.52 -5.80
CA GLY A 340 -6.57 17.15 -4.45
C GLY A 340 -7.87 16.33 -4.41
N ILE A 341 -8.28 16.01 -3.20
CA ILE A 341 -9.61 15.48 -2.89
C ILE A 341 -10.44 16.65 -2.39
N LEU A 342 -11.58 16.90 -3.03
CA LEU A 342 -12.54 17.93 -2.63
C LEU A 342 -13.57 17.31 -1.72
#